data_c3ad66c76acdb5e20f91aa572dde3f1f
#
_entry.id   c3ad66c76acdb5e20f91aa572dde3f1f
#
_cell.length_a   1.000
_cell.length_b   1.000
_cell.length_c   1.000
_cell.angle_alpha   90.00
_cell.angle_beta   90.00
_cell.angle_gamma   90.00
#
_symmetry.space_group_name_H-M   'P 1'
#
loop_
_entity.id
_entity.type
_entity.pdbx_description
1 polymer ?
#
loop_
_entity_poly.entity_id
_entity_poly.type
_entity_poly.pdbx_seq_one_letter_code
_entity_poly.pdbx_strand_id
1 'polypeptide(L)'
;NPFIRHIYTADPSAHVWADGRLYVYASHDINPPRGCDLMDQYHVFSTDDMVHWTDHGEILRASQVPWGRKEGGFMWAPDCAYKDGTYYFYFPHPSGTYTNDSWKIGVATSKEPAANFTVQGYIEGLDPIIDPCVFVDDDGQAYLYQGGGGTCKGGRLKDNMMEIDGAMQAMEGLVDFHEATWVHKYNGKYYLSYSDNHNPGQEGEEGYNRMRYAVSDHPLGPWKYMGIYMGGSDCFTNHGSIVEYKGEWFAFYHSIALSGNPALRSVCVDRLYYNPDGTIRMVERRK
;
A
#
# COMPACT_ATOMS: atom_id res chain seq x y z
N ASN A 1 -9.77 17.63 2.33
CA ASN A 1 -9.52 16.46 1.51
C ASN A 1 -9.19 15.28 2.34
N PRO A 2 -9.26 14.89 3.52
CA PRO A 2 -9.49 13.49 3.86
C PRO A 2 -10.89 13.07 3.44
N PHE A 3 -10.98 11.93 2.74
CA PHE A 3 -12.30 11.43 2.31
C PHE A 3 -12.95 10.52 3.35
N ILE A 4 -12.18 10.01 4.33
CA ILE A 4 -12.69 9.34 5.54
C ILE A 4 -12.33 10.20 6.73
N ARG A 5 -13.33 10.63 7.49
CA ARG A 5 -13.16 11.64 8.56
C ARG A 5 -13.69 11.21 9.93
N HIS A 6 -14.44 10.11 10.01
CA HIS A 6 -15.05 9.63 11.24
C HIS A 6 -14.14 8.71 12.06
N ILE A 7 -13.12 8.14 11.41
CA ILE A 7 -12.02 7.40 12.04
C ILE A 7 -10.70 7.80 11.37
N TYR A 8 -9.58 7.49 12.00
CA TYR A 8 -8.26 7.77 11.48
C TYR A 8 -7.70 6.54 10.77
N THR A 9 -7.35 6.69 9.52
CA THR A 9 -6.85 5.61 8.67
C THR A 9 -5.67 6.08 7.84
N ALA A 10 -4.83 5.13 7.41
CA ALA A 10 -3.61 5.43 6.66
C ALA A 10 -3.29 4.32 5.65
N ASP A 11 -2.22 4.52 4.90
CA ASP A 11 -1.65 3.52 4.00
C ASP A 11 -2.68 2.99 2.98
N PRO A 12 -3.35 3.88 2.21
CA PRO A 12 -4.47 3.50 1.36
C PRO A 12 -4.01 2.67 0.16
N SER A 13 -4.56 1.46 0.06
CA SER A 13 -4.38 0.56 -1.08
C SER A 13 -5.68 0.51 -1.88
N ALA A 14 -5.69 1.13 -3.05
CA ALA A 14 -6.90 1.33 -3.84
C ALA A 14 -6.97 0.36 -5.03
N HIS A 15 -8.11 -0.29 -5.18
CA HIS A 15 -8.37 -1.23 -6.27
C HIS A 15 -9.79 -1.07 -6.81
N VAL A 16 -9.97 -1.36 -8.09
CA VAL A 16 -11.30 -1.45 -8.73
C VAL A 16 -11.56 -2.91 -9.03
N TRP A 17 -12.68 -3.44 -8.52
CA TRP A 17 -13.05 -4.82 -8.72
C TRP A 17 -14.15 -5.00 -9.78
N ALA A 18 -14.51 -6.23 -10.07
CA ALA A 18 -15.45 -6.58 -11.12
C ALA A 18 -16.87 -6.02 -10.91
N ASP A 19 -17.24 -5.66 -9.69
CA ASP A 19 -18.51 -5.00 -9.38
C ASP A 19 -18.58 -3.53 -9.79
N GLY A 20 -17.46 -2.99 -10.34
CA GLY A 20 -17.38 -1.60 -10.81
C GLY A 20 -17.19 -0.57 -9.71
N ARG A 21 -16.96 -1.00 -8.47
CA ARG A 21 -16.66 -0.09 -7.35
C ARG A 21 -15.16 0.01 -7.11
N LEU A 22 -14.73 1.17 -6.61
CA LEU A 22 -13.38 1.36 -6.10
C LEU A 22 -13.36 1.08 -4.60
N TYR A 23 -12.43 0.24 -4.18
CA TYR A 23 -12.23 -0.16 -2.78
C TYR A 23 -10.88 0.36 -2.30
N VAL A 24 -10.85 0.84 -1.06
CA VAL A 24 -9.63 1.24 -0.37
C VAL A 24 -9.46 0.38 0.87
N TYR A 25 -8.34 -0.34 0.92
CA TYR A 25 -7.92 -1.13 2.07
C TYR A 25 -6.92 -0.30 2.86
N ALA A 26 -7.14 -0.12 4.15
CA ALA A 26 -6.36 0.84 4.94
C ALA A 26 -6.04 0.30 6.33
N SER A 27 -4.91 0.73 6.87
CA SER A 27 -4.58 0.56 8.28
C SER A 27 -5.40 1.54 9.14
N HIS A 28 -5.48 1.28 10.45
CA HIS A 28 -6.32 2.06 11.35
C HIS A 28 -5.48 2.63 12.50
N ASP A 29 -5.39 3.94 12.56
CA ASP A 29 -4.78 4.65 13.67
C ASP A 29 -5.79 4.79 14.81
N ILE A 30 -5.43 4.33 16.00
CA ILE A 30 -6.34 4.24 17.15
C ILE A 30 -6.44 5.58 17.86
N ASN A 31 -7.64 6.04 18.06
CA ASN A 31 -7.94 7.25 18.84
C ASN A 31 -8.50 6.87 20.23
N PRO A 32 -7.95 7.35 21.35
CA PRO A 32 -6.85 8.33 21.47
C PRO A 32 -5.53 7.79 20.91
N PRO A 33 -4.62 8.71 20.47
CA PRO A 33 -3.40 8.31 19.78
C PRO A 33 -2.51 7.40 20.63
N ARG A 34 -2.13 6.27 20.05
CA ARG A 34 -1.35 5.24 20.73
C ARG A 34 -0.03 4.93 20.04
N GLY A 35 0.12 5.32 18.77
CA GLY A 35 1.29 5.02 17.98
C GLY A 35 1.14 3.75 17.13
N CYS A 36 2.10 3.55 16.25
CA CYS A 36 2.07 2.49 15.24
C CYS A 36 2.17 1.07 15.82
N ASP A 37 2.72 0.90 17.01
CA ASP A 37 2.82 -0.37 17.72
C ASP A 37 1.46 -0.88 18.26
N LEU A 38 0.44 -0.03 18.25
CA LEU A 38 -0.90 -0.36 18.75
C LEU A 38 -1.97 -0.35 17.65
N MET A 39 -1.58 -0.35 16.38
CA MET A 39 -2.47 -0.48 15.23
C MET A 39 -2.96 -1.93 15.12
N ASP A 40 -4.23 -2.18 15.45
CA ASP A 40 -4.79 -3.53 15.64
C ASP A 40 -5.71 -4.00 14.52
N GLN A 41 -6.10 -3.13 13.59
CA GLN A 41 -7.23 -3.40 12.70
C GLN A 41 -6.99 -2.91 11.29
N TYR A 42 -7.71 -3.53 10.34
CA TYR A 42 -7.84 -3.04 8.98
C TYR A 42 -9.29 -2.74 8.64
N HIS A 43 -9.52 -1.62 7.96
CA HIS A 43 -10.82 -1.20 7.46
C HIS A 43 -10.85 -1.18 5.94
N VAL A 44 -12.04 -1.35 5.38
CA VAL A 44 -12.27 -1.22 3.93
C VAL A 44 -13.37 -0.21 3.68
N PHE A 45 -13.10 0.65 2.72
CA PHE A 45 -14.04 1.66 2.23
C PHE A 45 -14.28 1.45 0.74
N SER A 46 -15.46 1.79 0.24
CA SER A 46 -15.72 1.74 -1.19
C SER A 46 -16.57 2.90 -1.66
N THR A 47 -16.49 3.15 -2.97
CA THR A 47 -17.24 4.21 -3.63
C THR A 47 -17.58 3.80 -5.07
N ASP A 48 -18.62 4.39 -5.62
CA ASP A 48 -18.93 4.31 -7.05
C ASP A 48 -18.89 5.68 -7.76
N ASP A 49 -18.59 6.75 -7.04
CA ASP A 49 -18.58 8.12 -7.58
C ASP A 49 -17.40 8.99 -7.07
N MET A 50 -16.52 8.47 -6.23
CA MET A 50 -15.41 9.18 -5.59
C MET A 50 -15.83 10.29 -4.62
N VAL A 51 -17.11 10.41 -4.34
CA VAL A 51 -17.71 11.44 -3.47
C VAL A 51 -18.35 10.81 -2.23
N HIS A 52 -19.19 9.81 -2.45
CA HIS A 52 -19.88 9.09 -1.38
C HIS A 52 -19.15 7.79 -1.09
N TRP A 53 -18.77 7.61 0.17
CA TRP A 53 -17.99 6.46 0.62
C TRP A 53 -18.78 5.62 1.59
N THR A 54 -18.74 4.30 1.38
CA THR A 54 -19.27 3.31 2.31
C THR A 54 -18.13 2.79 3.16
N ASP A 55 -18.28 2.85 4.48
CA ASP A 55 -17.39 2.15 5.42
C ASP A 55 -17.93 0.73 5.63
N HIS A 56 -17.18 -0.27 5.17
CA HIS A 56 -17.53 -1.68 5.36
C HIS A 56 -17.13 -2.20 6.72
N GLY A 57 -16.48 -1.39 7.53
CA GLY A 57 -16.01 -1.75 8.85
C GLY A 57 -14.69 -2.52 8.84
N GLU A 58 -14.43 -3.16 9.95
CA GLU A 58 -13.22 -3.93 10.18
C GLU A 58 -13.27 -5.27 9.46
N ILE A 59 -12.21 -5.62 8.73
CA ILE A 59 -12.10 -6.91 8.02
C ILE A 59 -11.14 -7.89 8.67
N LEU A 60 -10.19 -7.39 9.46
CA LEU A 60 -9.18 -8.21 10.13
C LEU A 60 -8.64 -7.49 11.36
N ARG A 61 -8.40 -8.27 12.40
CA ARG A 61 -7.85 -7.82 13.68
C ARG A 61 -6.64 -8.65 14.06
N ALA A 62 -5.66 -8.04 14.74
CA ALA A 62 -4.43 -8.70 15.18
C ALA A 62 -4.69 -9.99 15.98
N SER A 63 -5.72 -10.00 16.82
CA SER A 63 -6.09 -11.18 17.62
C SER A 63 -6.55 -12.39 16.79
N GLN A 64 -6.86 -12.19 15.52
CA GLN A 64 -7.25 -13.25 14.58
C GLN A 64 -6.07 -13.92 13.86
N VAL A 65 -4.84 -13.48 14.15
CA VAL A 65 -3.63 -13.98 13.49
C VAL A 65 -2.95 -15.01 14.40
N PRO A 66 -3.08 -16.32 14.11
CA PRO A 66 -2.63 -17.38 15.03
C PRO A 66 -1.11 -17.40 15.26
N TRP A 67 -0.35 -17.00 14.23
CA TRP A 67 1.11 -16.94 14.25
C TRP A 67 1.65 -15.59 14.72
N GLY A 68 0.77 -14.62 14.94
CA GLY A 68 1.13 -13.23 15.19
C GLY A 68 1.56 -12.94 16.62
N ARG A 69 1.90 -11.68 16.84
CA ARG A 69 2.28 -11.14 18.13
C ARG A 69 1.10 -11.21 19.11
N LYS A 70 1.33 -11.78 20.30
CA LYS A 70 0.27 -11.99 21.31
C LYS A 70 -0.34 -10.69 21.82
N GLU A 71 0.47 -9.66 21.95
CA GLU A 71 0.05 -8.34 22.42
C GLU A 71 -0.72 -7.54 21.36
N GLY A 72 -0.81 -8.08 20.14
CA GLY A 72 -1.44 -7.38 19.00
C GLY A 72 -0.62 -6.22 18.47
N GLY A 73 -1.28 -5.26 17.84
CA GLY A 73 -0.63 -4.11 17.22
C GLY A 73 0.09 -4.44 15.92
N PHE A 74 0.81 -3.47 15.37
CA PHE A 74 1.65 -3.62 14.18
C PHE A 74 0.92 -4.13 12.92
N MET A 75 -0.37 -3.91 12.81
CA MET A 75 -1.13 -4.16 11.59
C MET A 75 -0.91 -2.97 10.64
N TRP A 76 0.22 -3.02 9.93
CA TRP A 76 0.69 -1.92 9.10
C TRP A 76 0.19 -2.06 7.66
N ALA A 77 0.74 -1.25 6.76
CA ALA A 77 0.28 -1.05 5.39
C ALA A 77 -0.08 -2.33 4.63
N PRO A 78 -1.35 -2.54 4.27
CA PRO A 78 -1.84 -3.75 3.61
C PRO A 78 -1.92 -3.59 2.10
N ASP A 79 -2.18 -4.71 1.41
CA ASP A 79 -2.65 -4.73 0.04
C ASP A 79 -3.68 -5.84 -0.15
N CYS A 80 -4.43 -5.78 -1.25
CA CYS A 80 -5.40 -6.79 -1.63
C CYS A 80 -5.29 -7.12 -3.11
N ALA A 81 -5.46 -8.37 -3.46
CA ALA A 81 -5.50 -8.82 -4.84
C ALA A 81 -6.68 -9.75 -5.06
N TYR A 82 -7.12 -9.85 -6.31
CA TYR A 82 -8.19 -10.76 -6.73
C TYR A 82 -7.65 -11.72 -7.78
N LYS A 83 -7.96 -13.01 -7.61
CA LYS A 83 -7.68 -14.01 -8.64
C LYS A 83 -8.69 -15.16 -8.54
N ASP A 84 -9.28 -15.51 -9.67
CA ASP A 84 -10.13 -16.70 -9.82
C ASP A 84 -11.22 -16.83 -8.75
N GLY A 85 -11.91 -15.73 -8.44
CA GLY A 85 -13.03 -15.72 -7.51
C GLY A 85 -12.68 -15.55 -6.04
N THR A 86 -11.41 -15.35 -5.71
CA THR A 86 -10.94 -15.17 -4.34
C THR A 86 -10.22 -13.84 -4.19
N TYR A 87 -10.51 -13.15 -3.11
CA TYR A 87 -9.78 -11.96 -2.66
C TYR A 87 -8.72 -12.38 -1.67
N TYR A 88 -7.48 -11.93 -1.89
CA TYR A 88 -6.32 -12.20 -1.05
C TYR A 88 -5.89 -10.90 -0.40
N PHE A 89 -5.97 -10.85 0.91
CA PHE A 89 -5.54 -9.69 1.70
C PHE A 89 -4.18 -9.96 2.30
N TYR A 90 -3.21 -9.11 1.96
CA TYR A 90 -1.82 -9.23 2.39
C TYR A 90 -1.54 -8.17 3.44
N PHE A 91 -0.93 -8.58 4.56
CA PHE A 91 -0.65 -7.67 5.66
C PHE A 91 0.67 -8.00 6.32
N PRO A 92 1.51 -6.97 6.65
CA PRO A 92 2.71 -7.19 7.44
C PRO A 92 2.33 -7.32 8.92
N HIS A 93 2.94 -8.29 9.61
CA HIS A 93 2.73 -8.45 11.04
C HIS A 93 3.90 -9.22 11.65
N PRO A 94 4.39 -8.84 12.87
CA PRO A 94 5.48 -9.57 13.52
C PRO A 94 5.00 -10.93 14.06
N SER A 95 5.87 -11.94 13.95
CA SER A 95 5.61 -13.28 14.47
C SER A 95 6.12 -13.42 15.90
N GLY A 96 5.24 -13.20 16.88
CA GLY A 96 5.62 -13.32 18.29
C GLY A 96 6.10 -11.98 18.87
N THR A 97 7.31 -11.91 19.40
CA THR A 97 7.86 -10.68 19.95
C THR A 97 8.33 -9.76 18.83
N TYR A 98 8.01 -8.48 18.94
CA TYR A 98 8.45 -7.50 17.94
C TYR A 98 9.97 -7.39 17.92
N THR A 99 10.53 -7.67 16.75
CA THR A 99 11.94 -7.40 16.40
C THR A 99 11.97 -7.14 14.88
N ASN A 100 13.02 -6.48 14.39
CA ASN A 100 13.16 -6.20 12.96
C ASN A 100 13.27 -7.47 12.09
N ASP A 101 13.56 -8.61 12.68
CA ASP A 101 13.70 -9.90 12.00
C ASP A 101 12.46 -10.81 12.14
N SER A 102 11.39 -10.34 12.78
CA SER A 102 10.18 -11.14 13.02
C SER A 102 9.03 -10.84 12.06
N TRP A 103 9.17 -9.85 11.19
CA TRP A 103 8.14 -9.47 10.23
C TRP A 103 7.82 -10.58 9.25
N LYS A 104 6.52 -10.84 9.08
CA LYS A 104 5.96 -11.75 8.07
C LYS A 104 4.95 -11.00 7.21
N ILE A 105 4.71 -11.50 6.02
CA ILE A 105 3.58 -11.09 5.19
C ILE A 105 2.51 -12.14 5.30
N GLY A 106 1.47 -11.82 6.05
CA GLY A 106 0.30 -12.68 6.22
C GLY A 106 -0.64 -12.63 5.03
N VAL A 107 -1.42 -13.69 4.88
CA VAL A 107 -2.47 -13.78 3.85
C VAL A 107 -3.78 -14.19 4.51
N ALA A 108 -4.82 -13.40 4.27
CA ALA A 108 -6.20 -13.74 4.59
C ALA A 108 -7.03 -13.78 3.30
N THR A 109 -8.02 -14.65 3.22
CA THR A 109 -8.81 -14.84 2.01
C THR A 109 -10.29 -14.68 2.26
N SER A 110 -11.02 -14.25 1.22
CA SER A 110 -12.48 -14.16 1.21
C SER A 110 -13.01 -14.31 -0.21
N LYS A 111 -14.29 -14.70 -0.30
CA LYS A 111 -15.05 -14.64 -1.56
C LYS A 111 -15.70 -13.28 -1.79
N GLU A 112 -15.58 -12.38 -0.83
CA GLU A 112 -16.13 -11.03 -0.86
C GLU A 112 -15.01 -10.00 -0.72
N PRO A 113 -15.12 -8.82 -1.35
CA PRO A 113 -14.03 -7.83 -1.33
C PRO A 113 -13.86 -7.12 0.01
N ALA A 114 -14.89 -7.07 0.86
CA ALA A 114 -14.89 -6.23 2.06
C ALA A 114 -15.43 -6.94 3.31
N ALA A 115 -15.50 -8.27 3.31
CA ALA A 115 -16.03 -9.04 4.45
C ALA A 115 -15.51 -10.47 4.44
N ASN A 116 -15.64 -11.13 5.59
CA ASN A 116 -15.45 -12.58 5.76
C ASN A 116 -14.04 -13.07 5.41
N PHE A 117 -13.03 -12.29 5.75
CA PHE A 117 -11.63 -12.69 5.58
C PHE A 117 -11.21 -13.68 6.65
N THR A 118 -10.54 -14.75 6.23
CA THR A 118 -9.99 -15.80 7.11
C THR A 118 -8.48 -15.87 6.88
N VAL A 119 -7.71 -15.79 7.97
CA VAL A 119 -6.24 -15.90 7.91
C VAL A 119 -5.85 -17.31 7.47
N GLN A 120 -5.02 -17.41 6.42
CA GLN A 120 -4.52 -18.67 5.89
C GLN A 120 -3.11 -19.00 6.38
N GLY A 121 -2.36 -18.00 6.81
CA GLY A 121 -0.98 -18.14 7.23
C GLY A 121 -0.14 -16.96 6.76
N TYR A 122 1.14 -17.20 6.52
CA TYR A 122 2.04 -16.20 5.94
C TYR A 122 2.85 -16.82 4.80
N ILE A 123 3.40 -15.96 3.95
CA ILE A 123 4.24 -16.40 2.82
C ILE A 123 5.63 -16.75 3.36
N GLU A 124 6.02 -18.02 3.19
CA GLU A 124 7.31 -18.52 3.62
C GLU A 124 8.45 -18.06 2.70
N GLY A 125 9.66 -17.95 3.25
CA GLY A 125 10.86 -17.67 2.50
C GLY A 125 11.11 -16.21 2.17
N LEU A 126 10.30 -15.29 2.69
CA LEU A 126 10.52 -13.85 2.54
C LEU A 126 11.48 -13.32 3.60
N ASP A 127 12.28 -12.32 3.22
CA ASP A 127 12.99 -11.50 4.19
C ASP A 127 11.99 -10.73 5.07
N PRO A 128 12.40 -10.31 6.28
CA PRO A 128 11.52 -9.59 7.21
C PRO A 128 11.33 -8.12 6.79
N ILE A 129 10.67 -7.92 5.65
CA ILE A 129 10.39 -6.62 5.05
C ILE A 129 8.88 -6.42 5.05
N ILE A 130 8.45 -5.16 5.18
CA ILE A 130 7.05 -4.74 5.28
C ILE A 130 6.48 -4.29 3.92
N ASP A 131 5.33 -3.66 3.96
CA ASP A 131 4.66 -2.98 2.84
C ASP A 131 4.47 -3.89 1.61
N PRO A 132 3.68 -4.96 1.73
CA PRO A 132 3.39 -5.82 0.60
C PRO A 132 2.57 -5.08 -0.46
N CYS A 133 2.89 -5.36 -1.72
CA CYS A 133 2.07 -5.00 -2.87
C CYS A 133 1.97 -6.21 -3.78
N VAL A 134 0.77 -6.59 -4.16
CA VAL A 134 0.55 -7.70 -5.08
C VAL A 134 -0.10 -7.19 -6.35
N PHE A 135 0.59 -7.39 -7.46
CA PHE A 135 0.15 -7.00 -8.79
C PHE A 135 -0.16 -8.24 -9.62
N VAL A 136 -1.38 -8.32 -10.15
CA VAL A 136 -1.79 -9.38 -11.07
C VAL A 136 -1.78 -8.81 -12.48
N ASP A 137 -0.91 -9.35 -13.33
CA ASP A 137 -0.74 -8.87 -14.70
C ASP A 137 -1.86 -9.40 -15.62
N ASP A 138 -1.93 -8.86 -16.82
CA ASP A 138 -2.96 -9.19 -17.81
C ASP A 138 -2.94 -10.66 -18.24
N ASP A 139 -1.78 -11.33 -18.13
CA ASP A 139 -1.62 -12.76 -18.39
C ASP A 139 -2.02 -13.66 -17.21
N GLY A 140 -2.46 -13.05 -16.09
CA GLY A 140 -2.84 -13.77 -14.88
C GLY A 140 -1.68 -14.05 -13.92
N GLN A 141 -0.43 -13.76 -14.29
CA GLN A 141 0.71 -13.93 -13.40
C GLN A 141 0.69 -12.87 -12.31
N ALA A 142 0.75 -13.31 -11.06
CA ALA A 142 0.84 -12.43 -9.90
C ALA A 142 2.30 -12.22 -9.46
N TYR A 143 2.58 -11.04 -8.95
CA TYR A 143 3.88 -10.62 -8.43
C TYR A 143 3.70 -10.03 -7.05
N LEU A 144 4.59 -10.40 -6.12
CA LEU A 144 4.66 -9.81 -4.79
C LEU A 144 5.86 -8.89 -4.71
N TYR A 145 5.63 -7.70 -4.20
CA TYR A 145 6.68 -6.73 -3.85
C TYR A 145 6.62 -6.46 -2.36
N GLN A 146 7.76 -6.22 -1.76
CA GLN A 146 7.86 -5.73 -0.37
C GLN A 146 8.93 -4.65 -0.31
N GLY A 147 8.74 -3.68 0.58
CA GLY A 147 9.67 -2.58 0.70
C GLY A 147 9.65 -1.95 2.08
N GLY A 148 10.83 -1.74 2.62
CA GLY A 148 11.01 -1.10 3.92
C GLY A 148 12.46 -1.06 4.33
N GLY A 149 12.83 -0.11 5.19
CA GLY A 149 14.20 0.05 5.64
C GLY A 149 15.20 0.33 4.51
N GLY A 150 14.75 0.90 3.40
CA GLY A 150 15.58 1.18 2.24
C GLY A 150 15.75 0.02 1.26
N THR A 151 15.09 -1.12 1.47
CA THR A 151 15.20 -2.31 0.63
C THR A 151 13.86 -2.61 -0.04
N CYS A 152 13.87 -2.79 -1.36
CA CYS A 152 12.72 -3.22 -2.15
C CYS A 152 13.03 -4.51 -2.88
N LYS A 153 12.18 -5.53 -2.71
CA LYS A 153 12.28 -6.82 -3.39
C LYS A 153 10.97 -7.16 -4.09
N GLY A 154 11.07 -7.93 -5.16
CA GLY A 154 9.93 -8.43 -5.90
C GLY A 154 10.16 -9.84 -6.41
N GLY A 155 9.09 -10.58 -6.61
CA GLY A 155 9.13 -11.94 -7.11
C GLY A 155 7.78 -12.41 -7.61
N ARG A 156 7.77 -13.55 -8.30
CA ARG A 156 6.55 -14.18 -8.80
C ARG A 156 5.85 -14.94 -7.69
N LEU A 157 4.53 -14.88 -7.69
CA LEU A 157 3.70 -15.78 -6.89
C LEU A 157 3.25 -16.99 -7.70
N LYS A 158 3.12 -18.13 -7.05
CA LYS A 158 2.42 -19.29 -7.62
C LYS A 158 0.94 -18.98 -7.78
N ASP A 159 0.23 -19.80 -8.53
CA ASP A 159 -1.19 -19.60 -8.81
C ASP A 159 -2.07 -19.58 -7.55
N ASN A 160 -1.62 -20.21 -6.46
CA ASN A 160 -2.33 -20.17 -5.18
C ASN A 160 -2.25 -18.81 -4.48
N MET A 161 -1.43 -17.88 -4.98
CA MET A 161 -1.27 -16.52 -4.46
C MET A 161 -0.64 -16.44 -3.05
N MET A 162 -0.14 -17.53 -2.52
CA MET A 162 0.36 -17.65 -1.14
C MET A 162 1.79 -18.20 -1.05
N GLU A 163 2.41 -18.51 -2.19
CA GLU A 163 3.77 -19.03 -2.24
C GLU A 163 4.58 -18.32 -3.32
N ILE A 164 5.86 -18.09 -3.02
CA ILE A 164 6.80 -17.54 -3.99
C ILE A 164 7.15 -18.63 -5.02
N ASP A 165 7.11 -18.26 -6.29
CA ASP A 165 7.56 -19.08 -7.41
C ASP A 165 8.97 -18.62 -7.83
N GLY A 166 10.00 -19.38 -7.42
CA GLY A 166 11.38 -19.00 -7.61
C GLY A 166 11.92 -18.16 -6.46
N ALA A 167 12.67 -17.12 -6.76
CA ALA A 167 13.33 -16.27 -5.76
C ALA A 167 12.84 -14.83 -5.83
N MET A 168 12.82 -14.17 -4.67
CA MET A 168 12.70 -12.71 -4.58
C MET A 168 14.01 -12.07 -5.03
N GLN A 169 13.92 -10.98 -5.77
CA GLN A 169 15.08 -10.25 -6.27
C GLN A 169 14.99 -8.76 -5.91
N ALA A 170 16.14 -8.11 -5.81
CA ALA A 170 16.18 -6.66 -5.58
C ALA A 170 15.56 -5.93 -6.78
N MET A 171 14.80 -4.88 -6.50
CA MET A 171 14.27 -3.98 -7.52
C MET A 171 15.35 -2.96 -7.84
N GLU A 172 16.10 -3.21 -8.91
CA GLU A 172 17.25 -2.39 -9.30
C GLU A 172 16.82 -1.15 -10.08
N GLY A 173 17.54 -0.03 -9.86
CA GLY A 173 17.34 1.23 -10.56
C GLY A 173 16.50 2.25 -9.80
N LEU A 174 16.02 1.93 -8.60
CA LEU A 174 15.30 2.87 -7.76
C LEU A 174 16.27 3.86 -7.10
N VAL A 175 15.82 5.10 -6.90
CA VAL A 175 16.60 6.17 -6.27
C VAL A 175 15.95 6.56 -4.95
N ASP A 176 16.73 6.57 -3.85
CA ASP A 176 16.29 6.95 -2.51
C ASP A 176 15.06 6.19 -2.04
N PHE A 177 14.98 4.90 -2.35
CA PHE A 177 13.88 4.06 -1.89
C PHE A 177 13.93 3.96 -0.36
N HIS A 178 12.78 4.21 0.28
CA HIS A 178 12.61 3.99 1.71
C HIS A 178 11.59 2.87 1.98
N GLU A 179 10.34 3.05 1.57
CA GLU A 179 9.25 2.10 1.84
C GLU A 179 8.04 2.39 0.93
N ALA A 180 6.91 1.75 1.19
CA ALA A 180 5.61 2.02 0.56
C ALA A 180 5.57 1.66 -0.93
N THR A 181 5.96 0.44 -1.26
CA THR A 181 5.97 -0.03 -2.63
C THR A 181 4.55 -0.18 -3.20
N TRP A 182 4.35 0.37 -4.39
CA TRP A 182 3.15 0.19 -5.18
C TRP A 182 3.51 -0.06 -6.64
N VAL A 183 2.85 -1.03 -7.29
CA VAL A 183 3.05 -1.30 -8.72
C VAL A 183 1.72 -1.21 -9.45
N HIS A 184 1.69 -0.47 -10.54
CA HIS A 184 0.56 -0.42 -11.44
C HIS A 184 1.03 -0.43 -12.91
N LYS A 185 0.10 -0.63 -13.83
CA LYS A 185 0.39 -0.65 -15.25
C LYS A 185 -0.34 0.49 -15.95
N TYR A 186 0.38 1.21 -16.79
CA TYR A 186 -0.16 2.26 -17.62
C TYR A 186 0.46 2.21 -19.01
N ASN A 187 -0.39 2.18 -20.03
CA ASN A 187 0.03 2.21 -21.44
C ASN A 187 1.11 1.17 -21.76
N GLY A 188 0.93 -0.06 -21.25
CA GLY A 188 1.83 -1.17 -21.49
C GLY A 188 3.13 -1.16 -20.70
N LYS A 189 3.34 -0.16 -19.84
CA LYS A 189 4.51 -0.02 -18.97
C LYS A 189 4.15 -0.28 -17.52
N TYR A 190 5.13 -0.78 -16.75
CA TYR A 190 5.01 -0.99 -15.31
C TYR A 190 5.59 0.21 -14.58
N TYR A 191 4.84 0.69 -13.59
CA TYR A 191 5.22 1.83 -12.74
C TYR A 191 5.37 1.33 -11.31
N LEU A 192 6.54 1.50 -10.73
CA LEU A 192 6.79 1.23 -9.32
C LEU A 192 6.95 2.57 -8.61
N SER A 193 6.04 2.86 -7.69
CA SER A 193 6.06 4.08 -6.88
C SER A 193 6.35 3.75 -5.42
N TYR A 194 6.94 4.71 -4.73
CA TYR A 194 7.45 4.50 -3.37
C TYR A 194 7.68 5.83 -2.66
N SER A 195 7.86 5.75 -1.36
CA SER A 195 8.23 6.87 -0.51
C SER A 195 9.75 6.93 -0.35
N ASP A 196 10.30 8.15 -0.40
CA ASP A 196 11.70 8.42 -0.06
C ASP A 196 11.85 8.74 1.44
N ASN A 197 13.08 9.04 1.87
CA ASN A 197 13.40 9.35 3.26
C ASN A 197 13.72 10.83 3.46
N HIS A 198 13.04 11.70 2.73
CA HIS A 198 13.23 13.15 2.82
C HIS A 198 12.78 13.69 4.17
N ASN A 199 13.49 14.68 4.68
CA ASN A 199 13.15 15.42 5.90
C ASN A 199 13.01 16.91 5.60
N PRO A 200 12.21 17.65 6.40
CA PRO A 200 12.02 19.09 6.20
C PRO A 200 13.35 19.86 6.16
N GLY A 201 13.45 20.78 5.22
CA GLY A 201 14.61 21.63 5.04
C GLY A 201 15.76 21.01 4.22
N GLN A 202 15.69 19.69 3.92
CA GLN A 202 16.64 19.09 2.99
C GLN A 202 16.39 19.59 1.57
N GLU A 203 17.45 19.84 0.83
CA GLU A 203 17.37 20.32 -0.56
C GLU A 203 16.47 21.55 -0.74
N GLY A 204 16.26 22.33 0.35
CA GLY A 204 15.42 23.52 0.31
C GLY A 204 13.92 23.28 0.22
N GLU A 205 13.46 22.03 0.41
CA GLU A 205 12.06 21.67 0.42
C GLU A 205 11.54 21.46 1.84
N GLU A 206 10.29 21.82 2.06
CA GLU A 206 9.57 21.54 3.29
C GLU A 206 8.81 20.21 3.20
N GLY A 207 8.55 19.59 4.37
CA GLY A 207 7.83 18.33 4.48
C GLY A 207 8.73 17.11 4.56
N TYR A 208 8.09 15.97 4.79
CA TYR A 208 8.74 14.66 4.91
C TYR A 208 8.50 13.85 3.63
N ASN A 209 9.09 12.71 3.54
CA ASN A 209 8.90 11.63 2.58
C ASN A 209 8.13 11.99 1.31
N ARG A 210 8.85 12.30 0.25
CA ARG A 210 8.30 12.56 -1.08
C ARG A 210 7.98 11.23 -1.75
N MET A 211 7.00 11.24 -2.65
CA MET A 211 6.66 10.05 -3.43
C MET A 211 7.37 10.09 -4.78
N ARG A 212 8.14 9.03 -5.05
CA ARG A 212 8.94 8.84 -6.26
C ARG A 212 8.40 7.68 -7.09
N TYR A 213 8.82 7.60 -8.34
CA TYR A 213 8.47 6.47 -9.20
C TYR A 213 9.54 6.13 -10.22
N ALA A 214 9.49 4.90 -10.67
CA ALA A 214 10.32 4.36 -11.73
C ALA A 214 9.46 3.55 -12.70
N VAL A 215 9.93 3.35 -13.92
CA VAL A 215 9.19 2.68 -15.00
C VAL A 215 10.02 1.54 -15.58
N SER A 216 9.36 0.46 -15.98
CA SER A 216 10.00 -0.68 -16.64
C SER A 216 9.11 -1.27 -17.73
N ASP A 217 9.74 -1.97 -18.67
CA ASP A 217 9.05 -2.81 -19.65
C ASP A 217 8.62 -4.16 -19.07
N HIS A 218 9.13 -4.52 -17.89
CA HIS A 218 8.90 -5.80 -17.23
C HIS A 218 8.46 -5.62 -15.79
N PRO A 219 7.61 -6.50 -15.25
CA PRO A 219 7.05 -6.34 -13.91
C PRO A 219 8.08 -6.43 -12.77
N LEU A 220 9.23 -7.06 -13.00
CA LEU A 220 10.32 -7.15 -12.02
C LEU A 220 11.53 -6.28 -12.38
N GLY A 221 11.37 -5.35 -13.30
CA GLY A 221 12.44 -4.45 -13.72
C GLY A 221 13.33 -5.03 -14.83
N PRO A 222 14.52 -4.44 -15.06
CA PRO A 222 15.11 -3.32 -14.33
C PRO A 222 14.30 -2.03 -14.46
N TRP A 223 14.41 -1.17 -13.45
CA TRP A 223 13.62 0.04 -13.32
C TRP A 223 14.43 1.27 -13.76
N LYS A 224 13.77 2.15 -14.51
CA LYS A 224 14.30 3.48 -14.86
C LYS A 224 13.65 4.51 -13.94
N TYR A 225 14.46 5.17 -13.11
CA TYR A 225 13.98 6.22 -12.24
C TYR A 225 13.46 7.41 -13.07
N MET A 226 12.27 7.89 -12.72
CA MET A 226 11.59 8.97 -13.45
C MET A 226 11.47 10.27 -12.66
N GLY A 227 11.47 10.24 -11.35
CA GLY A 227 11.37 11.45 -10.54
C GLY A 227 10.37 11.35 -9.39
N ILE A 228 9.99 12.52 -8.90
CA ILE A 228 9.04 12.72 -7.80
C ILE A 228 7.67 13.04 -8.40
N TYR A 229 6.63 12.34 -7.97
CA TYR A 229 5.27 12.64 -8.41
C TYR A 229 4.41 13.31 -7.34
N MET A 230 4.87 13.34 -6.09
CA MET A 230 4.21 14.06 -5.01
C MET A 230 5.27 14.63 -4.06
N GLY A 231 5.17 15.91 -3.75
CA GLY A 231 6.11 16.62 -2.87
C GLY A 231 6.02 16.20 -1.42
N GLY A 232 6.80 16.85 -0.58
CA GLY A 232 6.92 16.51 0.85
C GLY A 232 5.59 16.44 1.59
N SER A 233 5.48 15.43 2.47
CA SER A 233 4.31 15.16 3.29
C SER A 233 4.31 15.98 4.59
N ASP A 234 3.14 16.19 5.16
CA ASP A 234 2.99 16.74 6.52
C ASP A 234 3.24 15.69 7.62
N CYS A 235 3.44 14.44 7.26
CA CYS A 235 3.70 13.31 8.16
C CYS A 235 5.03 12.65 7.79
N PHE A 236 5.79 12.18 8.80
CA PHE A 236 7.07 11.49 8.59
C PHE A 236 6.92 10.08 7.99
N THR A 237 5.71 9.68 7.62
CA THR A 237 5.43 8.53 6.76
C THR A 237 4.58 8.99 5.59
N ASN A 238 4.76 8.37 4.43
CA ASN A 238 3.86 8.54 3.30
C ASN A 238 3.68 7.18 2.63
N HIS A 239 2.45 6.90 2.20
CA HIS A 239 2.14 5.63 1.56
C HIS A 239 1.04 5.88 0.54
N GLY A 240 1.30 5.57 -0.73
CA GLY A 240 0.38 5.88 -1.80
C GLY A 240 -0.03 4.66 -2.61
N SER A 241 -1.11 4.84 -3.34
CA SER A 241 -1.54 3.94 -4.40
C SER A 241 -2.05 4.75 -5.58
N ILE A 242 -1.94 4.19 -6.77
CA ILE A 242 -2.32 4.83 -8.03
C ILE A 242 -3.25 3.88 -8.76
N VAL A 243 -4.43 4.35 -9.12
CA VAL A 243 -5.46 3.51 -9.73
C VAL A 243 -6.28 4.31 -10.76
N GLU A 244 -6.71 3.62 -11.82
CA GLU A 244 -7.69 4.15 -12.78
C GLU A 244 -9.09 3.79 -12.34
N TYR A 245 -9.97 4.77 -12.36
CA TYR A 245 -11.40 4.56 -12.12
C TYR A 245 -12.24 5.39 -13.07
N LYS A 246 -13.11 4.71 -13.82
CA LYS A 246 -14.02 5.35 -14.81
C LYS A 246 -13.28 6.27 -15.79
N GLY A 247 -12.13 5.83 -16.28
CA GLY A 247 -11.33 6.54 -17.26
C GLY A 247 -10.46 7.67 -16.69
N GLU A 248 -10.43 7.85 -15.39
CA GLU A 248 -9.64 8.85 -14.70
C GLU A 248 -8.63 8.20 -13.73
N TRP A 249 -7.48 8.83 -13.56
CA TRP A 249 -6.44 8.32 -12.66
C TRP A 249 -6.44 9.08 -11.34
N PHE A 250 -6.16 8.36 -10.25
CA PHE A 250 -6.16 8.89 -8.89
C PHE A 250 -4.91 8.46 -8.14
N ALA A 251 -4.37 9.39 -7.35
CA ALA A 251 -3.32 9.14 -6.38
C ALA A 251 -3.90 9.20 -4.98
N PHE A 252 -3.78 8.09 -4.25
CA PHE A 252 -4.16 7.99 -2.84
C PHE A 252 -2.92 8.17 -1.98
N TYR A 253 -3.10 8.77 -0.81
CA TYR A 253 -2.04 9.03 0.16
C TYR A 253 -2.66 9.28 1.54
N HIS A 254 -1.86 9.60 2.54
CA HIS A 254 -2.40 10.03 3.84
C HIS A 254 -1.79 11.36 4.29
N SER A 255 -2.45 12.01 5.25
CA SER A 255 -2.09 13.31 5.79
C SER A 255 -2.50 13.40 7.25
N ILE A 256 -1.86 14.28 8.00
CA ILE A 256 -2.26 14.60 9.38
C ILE A 256 -3.00 15.93 9.49
N ALA A 257 -3.40 16.52 8.37
CA ALA A 257 -4.04 17.85 8.37
C ALA A 257 -5.32 17.91 9.23
N LEU A 258 -6.03 16.78 9.39
CA LEU A 258 -7.24 16.72 10.19
C LEU A 258 -6.95 16.72 11.69
N SER A 259 -5.93 15.99 12.14
CA SER A 259 -5.62 15.79 13.56
C SER A 259 -4.45 16.64 14.06
N GLY A 260 -3.50 16.97 13.21
CA GLY A 260 -2.21 17.54 13.59
C GLY A 260 -1.30 16.57 14.34
N ASN A 261 -1.62 15.27 14.38
CA ASN A 261 -0.90 14.28 15.16
C ASN A 261 -0.42 13.12 14.25
N PRO A 262 0.90 12.81 14.21
CA PRO A 262 1.43 11.74 13.37
C PRO A 262 0.87 10.34 13.67
N ALA A 263 0.31 10.13 14.83
CA ALA A 263 -0.34 8.87 15.22
C ALA A 263 -1.83 8.81 14.86
N LEU A 264 -2.38 9.85 14.22
CA LEU A 264 -3.78 9.93 13.78
C LEU A 264 -3.85 10.49 12.37
N ARG A 265 -3.57 9.61 11.40
CA ARG A 265 -3.54 9.95 9.97
C ARG A 265 -4.92 9.84 9.34
N SER A 266 -5.09 10.44 8.19
CA SER A 266 -6.34 10.36 7.42
C SER A 266 -6.03 10.15 5.94
N VAL A 267 -6.74 9.22 5.31
CA VAL A 267 -6.57 8.90 3.89
C VAL A 267 -7.15 10.00 3.00
N CYS A 268 -6.39 10.33 1.96
CA CYS A 268 -6.67 11.39 1.00
C CYS A 268 -6.59 10.85 -0.43
N VAL A 269 -7.20 11.57 -1.36
CA VAL A 269 -7.13 11.27 -2.79
C VAL A 269 -7.12 12.54 -3.62
N ASP A 270 -6.30 12.56 -4.67
CA ASP A 270 -6.30 13.60 -5.67
C ASP A 270 -6.18 13.02 -7.09
N ARG A 271 -6.53 13.80 -8.08
CA ARG A 271 -6.40 13.42 -9.48
C ARG A 271 -4.91 13.29 -9.86
N LEU A 272 -4.62 12.29 -10.65
CA LEU A 272 -3.29 12.07 -11.21
C LEU A 272 -3.37 12.18 -12.74
N TYR A 273 -2.39 12.85 -13.34
CA TYR A 273 -2.32 13.07 -14.77
C TYR A 273 -0.98 12.58 -15.32
N TYR A 274 -1.05 11.91 -16.48
CA TYR A 274 0.13 11.53 -17.24
C TYR A 274 0.39 12.54 -18.34
N ASN A 275 1.67 12.80 -18.62
CA ASN A 275 2.09 13.51 -19.82
C ASN A 275 2.08 12.55 -21.03
N PRO A 276 2.10 13.07 -22.26
CA PRO A 276 2.14 12.24 -23.46
C PRO A 276 3.31 11.25 -23.53
N ASP A 277 4.44 11.56 -22.88
CA ASP A 277 5.61 10.70 -22.80
C ASP A 277 5.52 9.62 -21.70
N GLY A 278 4.41 9.56 -20.95
CA GLY A 278 4.19 8.61 -19.88
C GLY A 278 4.72 9.05 -18.51
N THR A 279 5.35 10.22 -18.41
CA THR A 279 5.71 10.77 -17.10
C THR A 279 4.48 11.21 -16.34
N ILE A 280 4.55 11.16 -15.00
CA ILE A 280 3.48 11.60 -14.12
C ILE A 280 3.69 13.07 -13.79
N ARG A 281 2.65 13.88 -13.99
CA ARG A 281 2.65 15.27 -13.54
C ARG A 281 2.65 15.33 -12.03
N MET A 282 3.38 16.31 -11.47
CA MET A 282 3.37 16.51 -10.01
C MET A 282 1.94 16.62 -9.50
N VAL A 283 1.59 15.78 -8.53
CA VAL A 283 0.24 15.76 -7.94
C VAL A 283 0.07 16.99 -7.06
N GLU A 284 -0.99 17.75 -7.31
CA GLU A 284 -1.39 18.87 -6.48
C GLU A 284 -2.34 18.39 -5.40
N ARG A 285 -1.88 18.41 -4.16
CA ARG A 285 -2.69 17.98 -3.01
C ARG A 285 -3.68 19.07 -2.62
N ARG A 286 -4.96 18.72 -2.66
CA ARG A 286 -6.01 19.63 -2.15
C ARG A 286 -5.99 19.65 -0.62
N LYS A 287 -6.20 20.83 -0.05
CA LYS A 287 -6.30 21.02 1.39
C LYS A 287 -7.66 20.63 1.94
#